data_100a8105043321e01405eb4c7469539d
#
_entry.id   100a8105043321e01405eb4c7469539d
#
_cell.length_a   1.000
_cell.length_b   1.000
_cell.length_c   1.000
_cell.angle_alpha   90.00
_cell.angle_beta   90.00
_cell.angle_gamma   90.00
#
_symmetry.space_group_name_H-M   'P 1'
#
loop_
_entity.id
_entity.type
_entity.pdbx_description
1 polymer ?
#
loop_
_entity_poly.entity_id
_entity_poly.type
_entity_poly.pdbx_seq_one_letter_code
_entity_poly.pdbx_strand_id
1 'polypeptide(L)'
;MLLPGQGLTPAAGGGPQSAMFEQVSQDRMVVQFAGPEAGTQPLTWGQKAILQDMQASGNQFTMGGRFGLPEGSTLADAAARLTGLMLRHAALRVRLGTDGAGRLCQEVAGSGQADLDIVTLPNEADAARYAADLMETWPLARRFDFHRDWPLRMAVLRQRGACVYLVWALSHLVADGGAHLLLLDDLIKSGTAPGVPRPPEILDIAVSEQTPQLRQLSSRAMRHWEARLRQIPAQTFGEPARPEGPAGPRYWQARFSSPAAHLAMQSIASRTGTDASRVTLAVIATAIGRATGVQPLTIKVMVNNRFRPGLAGVIAPIAQNSVVTIDATDATIDEVVMQARGASLTAGMRAYYDPDDLREVMARLDAERGYPARVTCRVNDQRAMVMRADEQANPGAVTPDQVRQKLAETALTWLGPRDNMHEQVNILVENRPDVVSLHMMWDVECLTGGQVEALLRGVEEVAVEAAFDPAAPTRVLPRPLPRPTAQLS
;
A
#
# COMPACT_ATOMS: atom_id res chain seq x y z
N MET A 1 24.65 -6.78 -12.55
CA MET A 1 24.97 -7.06 -13.97
C MET A 1 23.62 -7.18 -14.68
N LEU A 2 23.16 -6.13 -15.36
CA LEU A 2 21.91 -6.08 -16.07
C LEU A 2 22.14 -6.62 -17.48
N LEU A 3 21.43 -7.68 -17.85
CA LEU A 3 21.42 -8.21 -19.21
C LEU A 3 20.51 -7.35 -20.10
N PRO A 4 20.89 -7.05 -21.34
CA PRO A 4 20.07 -6.29 -22.27
C PRO A 4 19.04 -7.16 -22.98
N GLY A 5 17.82 -6.66 -23.06
CA GLY A 5 16.89 -6.81 -24.18
C GLY A 5 16.32 -8.20 -24.47
N GLN A 6 15.14 -8.51 -23.94
CA GLN A 6 14.16 -9.29 -24.72
C GLN A 6 12.88 -8.47 -24.80
N GLY A 7 12.59 -8.01 -26.00
CA GLY A 7 11.39 -7.30 -26.35
C GLY A 7 10.18 -8.22 -26.25
N LEU A 8 9.25 -7.87 -25.39
CA LEU A 8 7.90 -8.41 -25.40
C LEU A 8 7.07 -7.52 -26.34
N THR A 9 6.65 -8.07 -27.45
CA THR A 9 5.65 -7.50 -28.34
C THR A 9 4.35 -7.26 -27.56
N PRO A 10 3.71 -6.10 -27.71
CA PRO A 10 2.41 -5.86 -27.10
C PRO A 10 1.37 -6.74 -27.80
N ALA A 11 0.60 -7.50 -27.00
CA ALA A 11 -0.56 -8.21 -27.48
C ALA A 11 -1.57 -7.18 -28.03
N ALA A 12 -1.90 -7.32 -29.31
CA ALA A 12 -2.95 -6.58 -29.99
C ALA A 12 -4.32 -7.01 -29.43
N GLY A 13 -4.83 -6.23 -28.47
CA GLY A 13 -6.18 -6.31 -27.94
C GLY A 13 -6.86 -4.97 -28.16
N GLY A 14 -7.35 -4.69 -29.37
CA GLY A 14 -8.20 -3.55 -29.67
C GLY A 14 -9.58 -3.71 -29.04
N GLY A 15 -9.74 -3.24 -27.79
CA GLY A 15 -11.05 -3.04 -27.16
C GLY A 15 -11.57 -1.62 -27.41
N PRO A 16 -12.84 -1.32 -27.13
CA PRO A 16 -13.48 -0.01 -27.36
C PRO A 16 -12.81 1.17 -26.63
N GLN A 17 -11.84 0.93 -25.78
CA GLN A 17 -11.04 1.95 -25.09
C GLN A 17 -10.01 2.64 -26.02
N SER A 18 -9.54 1.99 -27.08
CA SER A 18 -8.58 2.58 -28.03
C SER A 18 -9.18 3.72 -28.85
N ALA A 19 -10.47 3.65 -29.19
CA ALA A 19 -11.14 4.65 -30.00
C ALA A 19 -11.39 5.99 -29.28
N MET A 20 -11.37 6.00 -27.93
CA MET A 20 -11.63 7.21 -27.13
C MET A 20 -10.42 8.15 -27.10
N PHE A 21 -9.20 7.61 -27.30
CA PHE A 21 -7.96 8.40 -27.33
C PHE A 21 -7.62 9.02 -28.69
N GLU A 22 -8.20 8.51 -29.78
CA GLU A 22 -7.89 8.96 -31.15
C GLU A 22 -8.47 10.35 -31.50
N GLN A 23 -9.45 10.85 -30.75
CA GLN A 23 -10.10 12.17 -31.01
C GLN A 23 -9.58 13.31 -30.13
N VAL A 24 -8.56 13.08 -29.32
CA VAL A 24 -8.07 14.04 -28.35
C VAL A 24 -6.75 14.64 -28.84
N SER A 25 -6.71 15.95 -28.98
CA SER A 25 -5.46 16.67 -29.26
C SER A 25 -4.55 16.63 -28.03
N GLN A 26 -3.35 16.11 -28.21
CA GLN A 26 -2.30 16.11 -27.20
C GLN A 26 -1.21 17.10 -27.57
N ASP A 27 -0.89 17.99 -26.66
CA ASP A 27 0.16 18.97 -26.77
C ASP A 27 1.01 18.93 -25.48
N ARG A 28 2.10 19.69 -25.43
CA ARG A 28 3.01 19.69 -24.29
C ARG A 28 3.57 21.07 -24.02
N MET A 29 3.59 21.44 -22.74
CA MET A 29 4.28 22.62 -22.24
C MET A 29 5.49 22.20 -21.42
N VAL A 30 6.65 22.78 -21.71
CA VAL A 30 7.86 22.58 -20.90
C VAL A 30 7.92 23.65 -19.82
N VAL A 31 8.01 23.22 -18.56
CA VAL A 31 8.23 24.11 -17.41
C VAL A 31 9.67 23.97 -16.91
N GLN A 32 10.31 25.08 -16.56
CA GLN A 32 11.64 25.09 -15.99
C GLN A 32 11.57 25.20 -14.47
N PHE A 33 12.50 24.55 -13.78
CA PHE A 33 12.64 24.67 -12.34
C PHE A 33 14.12 24.79 -11.93
N ALA A 34 14.38 25.49 -10.81
CA ALA A 34 15.67 25.54 -10.16
C ALA A 34 15.45 25.52 -8.64
N GLY A 35 15.58 24.34 -8.02
CA GLY A 35 15.39 24.12 -6.59
C GLY A 35 16.67 24.36 -5.80
N PRO A 36 16.56 24.62 -4.50
CA PRO A 36 17.70 24.98 -3.65
C PRO A 36 18.62 23.77 -3.34
N GLU A 37 18.15 22.56 -3.50
CA GLU A 37 18.84 21.33 -3.08
C GLU A 37 19.25 20.52 -4.28
N ALA A 38 20.50 20.06 -4.26
CA ALA A 38 21.07 19.14 -5.24
C ALA A 38 22.11 18.26 -4.53
N GLY A 39 22.33 17.08 -5.03
CA GLY A 39 23.36 16.20 -4.48
C GLY A 39 23.09 14.72 -4.72
N THR A 40 24.06 13.92 -4.30
CA THR A 40 24.04 12.47 -4.44
C THR A 40 24.19 11.83 -3.07
N GLN A 41 23.33 10.88 -2.75
CA GLN A 41 23.35 10.09 -1.53
C GLN A 41 22.99 8.61 -1.83
N PRO A 42 23.34 7.65 -0.97
CA PRO A 42 22.80 6.31 -1.04
C PRO A 42 21.27 6.34 -1.09
N LEU A 43 20.65 5.28 -1.58
CA LEU A 43 19.21 5.12 -1.50
C LEU A 43 18.76 5.07 -0.05
N THR A 44 17.61 5.70 0.25
CA THR A 44 16.94 5.52 1.54
C THR A 44 16.49 4.07 1.71
N TRP A 45 16.28 3.65 2.95
CA TRP A 45 15.74 2.31 3.24
C TRP A 45 14.41 2.04 2.55
N GLY A 46 13.54 3.06 2.49
CA GLY A 46 12.29 2.95 1.77
C GLY A 46 12.47 2.78 0.26
N GLN A 47 13.38 3.54 -0.36
CA GLN A 47 13.69 3.37 -1.79
C GLN A 47 14.24 1.97 -2.09
N LYS A 48 15.14 1.44 -1.25
CA LYS A 48 15.66 0.08 -1.38
C LYS A 48 14.53 -0.95 -1.29
N ALA A 49 13.61 -0.82 -0.33
CA ALA A 49 12.47 -1.71 -0.17
C ALA A 49 11.58 -1.71 -1.42
N ILE A 50 11.22 -0.52 -1.92
CA ILE A 50 10.40 -0.39 -3.13
C ILE A 50 11.09 -0.96 -4.36
N LEU A 51 12.39 -0.74 -4.54
CA LEU A 51 13.14 -1.33 -5.67
C LEU A 51 13.21 -2.86 -5.59
N GLN A 52 13.39 -3.42 -4.39
CA GLN A 52 13.36 -4.88 -4.20
C GLN A 52 11.99 -5.45 -4.56
N ASP A 53 10.90 -4.80 -4.12
CA ASP A 53 9.54 -5.20 -4.45
C ASP A 53 9.24 -5.06 -5.95
N MET A 54 9.72 -3.99 -6.62
CA MET A 54 9.61 -3.81 -8.06
C MET A 54 10.36 -4.90 -8.83
N GLN A 55 11.56 -5.26 -8.39
CA GLN A 55 12.36 -6.32 -9.01
C GLN A 55 11.71 -7.70 -8.84
N ALA A 56 11.19 -7.99 -7.66
CA ALA A 56 10.55 -9.27 -7.36
C ALA A 56 9.21 -9.45 -8.11
N SER A 57 8.43 -8.38 -8.27
CA SER A 57 7.12 -8.42 -8.91
C SER A 57 7.15 -8.12 -10.42
N GLY A 58 8.22 -7.53 -10.93
CA GLY A 58 8.29 -7.00 -12.30
C GLY A 58 7.43 -5.76 -12.54
N ASN A 59 6.74 -5.25 -11.52
CA ASN A 59 5.85 -4.09 -11.60
C ASN A 59 6.56 -2.81 -11.15
N GLN A 60 6.23 -1.70 -11.81
CA GLN A 60 6.53 -0.37 -11.29
C GLN A 60 5.32 0.13 -10.51
N PHE A 61 5.45 0.27 -9.20
CA PHE A 61 4.38 0.80 -8.38
C PHE A 61 4.23 2.30 -8.65
N THR A 62 3.10 2.67 -9.26
CA THR A 62 2.76 4.05 -9.55
C THR A 62 1.51 4.43 -8.78
N MET A 63 1.58 5.56 -8.13
CA MET A 63 0.42 6.21 -7.51
C MET A 63 -0.06 7.31 -8.43
N GLY A 64 -1.34 7.60 -8.41
CA GLY A 64 -1.90 8.68 -9.21
C GLY A 64 -3.07 9.33 -8.52
N GLY A 65 -3.51 10.42 -9.12
CA GLY A 65 -4.68 11.12 -8.66
C GLY A 65 -5.17 12.12 -9.69
N ARG A 66 -6.32 12.66 -9.39
CA ARG A 66 -6.94 13.72 -10.18
C ARG A 66 -7.70 14.68 -9.28
N PHE A 67 -7.80 15.93 -9.66
CA PHE A 67 -8.72 16.87 -9.03
C PHE A 67 -9.23 17.89 -10.04
N GLY A 68 -10.48 18.39 -9.81
CA GLY A 68 -11.05 19.47 -10.58
C GLY A 68 -10.37 20.79 -10.26
N LEU A 69 -10.01 21.54 -11.28
CA LEU A 69 -9.46 22.87 -11.13
C LEU A 69 -10.59 23.90 -10.91
N PRO A 70 -10.33 24.99 -10.16
CA PRO A 70 -11.26 26.11 -10.07
C PRO A 70 -11.67 26.65 -11.44
N GLU A 71 -12.89 27.17 -11.55
CA GLU A 71 -13.37 27.80 -12.77
C GLU A 71 -12.43 28.93 -13.21
N GLY A 72 -12.17 29.03 -14.50
CA GLY A 72 -11.26 30.02 -15.06
C GLY A 72 -9.76 29.69 -14.96
N SER A 73 -9.40 28.52 -14.42
CA SER A 73 -8.00 28.09 -14.35
C SER A 73 -7.34 28.06 -15.73
N THR A 74 -6.11 28.55 -15.81
CA THR A 74 -5.33 28.68 -17.03
C THR A 74 -4.20 27.64 -17.12
N LEU A 75 -3.56 27.53 -18.29
CA LEU A 75 -2.35 26.72 -18.46
C LEU A 75 -1.20 27.27 -17.59
N ALA A 76 -1.13 28.58 -17.39
CA ALA A 76 -0.13 29.19 -16.53
C ALA A 76 -0.30 28.76 -15.05
N ASP A 77 -1.56 28.64 -14.58
CA ASP A 77 -1.84 28.14 -13.23
C ASP A 77 -1.43 26.67 -13.06
N ALA A 78 -1.72 25.83 -14.06
CA ALA A 78 -1.30 24.44 -14.06
C ALA A 78 0.23 24.27 -14.09
N ALA A 79 0.91 25.06 -14.93
CA ALA A 79 2.36 25.09 -15.00
C ALA A 79 3.00 25.60 -13.69
N ALA A 80 2.43 26.63 -13.07
CA ALA A 80 2.88 27.15 -11.77
C ALA A 80 2.76 26.09 -10.65
N ARG A 81 1.71 25.28 -10.66
CA ARG A 81 1.55 24.15 -9.71
C ARG A 81 2.64 23.11 -9.88
N LEU A 82 2.91 22.67 -11.12
CA LEU A 82 3.99 21.72 -11.41
C LEU A 82 5.36 22.30 -11.00
N THR A 83 5.66 23.52 -11.41
CA THR A 83 6.91 24.23 -11.03
C THR A 83 7.03 24.30 -9.51
N GLY A 84 5.96 24.68 -8.82
CA GLY A 84 5.93 24.80 -7.37
C GLY A 84 6.25 23.48 -6.66
N LEU A 85 5.67 22.37 -7.10
CA LEU A 85 6.00 21.04 -6.56
C LEU A 85 7.46 20.67 -6.80
N MET A 86 7.97 20.87 -8.01
CA MET A 86 9.37 20.55 -8.37
C MET A 86 10.36 21.39 -7.56
N LEU A 87 10.02 22.63 -7.22
CA LEU A 87 10.86 23.52 -6.42
C LEU A 87 10.86 23.16 -4.93
N ARG A 88 9.69 22.79 -4.39
CA ARG A 88 9.54 22.58 -2.95
C ARG A 88 10.03 21.22 -2.48
N HIS A 89 9.94 20.19 -3.33
CA HIS A 89 10.19 18.79 -2.95
C HIS A 89 11.36 18.18 -3.73
N ALA A 90 12.51 18.02 -3.06
CA ALA A 90 13.69 17.39 -3.65
C ALA A 90 13.42 15.98 -4.18
N ALA A 91 12.53 15.24 -3.52
CA ALA A 91 12.13 13.89 -3.92
C ALA A 91 11.59 13.82 -5.36
N LEU A 92 10.91 14.87 -5.85
CA LEU A 92 10.39 14.93 -7.22
C LEU A 92 11.46 15.18 -8.28
N ARG A 93 12.69 15.50 -7.86
CA ARG A 93 13.86 15.74 -8.72
C ARG A 93 14.91 14.63 -8.63
N VAL A 94 14.51 13.47 -8.03
CA VAL A 94 15.37 12.30 -7.89
C VAL A 94 15.45 11.53 -9.21
N ARG A 95 16.66 11.12 -9.55
CA ARG A 95 16.97 10.08 -10.53
C ARG A 95 17.90 9.06 -9.89
N LEU A 96 17.95 7.87 -10.48
CA LEU A 96 18.92 6.86 -10.07
C LEU A 96 20.23 7.06 -10.85
N GLY A 97 21.33 6.96 -10.14
CA GLY A 97 22.68 6.97 -10.67
C GLY A 97 23.54 5.87 -10.06
N THR A 98 24.83 5.93 -10.32
CA THR A 98 25.81 5.05 -9.70
C THR A 98 26.93 5.91 -9.10
N ASP A 99 27.33 5.62 -7.86
CA ASP A 99 28.44 6.29 -7.22
C ASP A 99 29.81 5.86 -7.81
N GLY A 100 30.88 6.51 -7.36
CA GLY A 100 32.24 6.19 -7.83
C GLY A 100 32.71 4.76 -7.56
N ALA A 101 32.00 4.01 -6.73
CA ALA A 101 32.24 2.58 -6.46
C ALA A 101 31.27 1.66 -7.26
N GLY A 102 30.47 2.21 -8.18
CA GLY A 102 29.51 1.46 -8.97
C GLY A 102 28.24 1.03 -8.20
N ARG A 103 27.99 1.58 -7.01
CA ARG A 103 26.79 1.27 -6.22
C ARG A 103 25.64 2.19 -6.62
N LEU A 104 24.44 1.64 -6.67
CA LEU A 104 23.23 2.41 -6.96
C LEU A 104 23.04 3.52 -5.91
N CYS A 105 22.77 4.74 -6.38
CA CYS A 105 22.54 5.92 -5.56
C CYS A 105 21.36 6.73 -6.11
N GLN A 106 20.89 7.69 -5.32
CA GLN A 106 19.96 8.71 -5.75
C GLN A 106 20.69 10.04 -6.02
N GLU A 107 20.29 10.69 -7.10
CA GLU A 107 20.79 11.98 -7.51
C GLU A 107 19.63 12.98 -7.56
N VAL A 108 19.68 14.03 -6.74
CA VAL A 108 18.73 15.13 -6.76
C VAL A 108 19.28 16.24 -7.66
N ALA A 109 18.56 16.54 -8.74
CA ALA A 109 18.94 17.61 -9.64
C ALA A 109 18.60 18.98 -9.04
N GLY A 110 19.55 19.96 -9.12
CA GLY A 110 19.31 21.33 -8.71
C GLY A 110 18.42 22.10 -9.67
N SER A 111 18.41 21.76 -10.96
CA SER A 111 17.59 22.42 -11.98
C SER A 111 17.24 21.43 -13.09
N GLY A 112 16.24 21.79 -13.88
CA GLY A 112 15.82 20.96 -15.01
C GLY A 112 14.57 21.49 -15.70
N GLN A 113 14.06 20.64 -16.60
CA GLN A 113 12.82 20.86 -17.31
C GLN A 113 11.86 19.71 -17.02
N ALA A 114 10.60 20.01 -16.80
CA ALA A 114 9.52 19.03 -16.64
C ALA A 114 8.42 19.29 -17.66
N ASP A 115 7.83 18.21 -18.14
CA ASP A 115 6.74 18.28 -19.11
C ASP A 115 5.39 18.35 -18.39
N LEU A 116 4.53 19.28 -18.81
CA LEU A 116 3.11 19.30 -18.53
C LEU A 116 2.39 18.87 -19.80
N ASP A 117 1.82 17.67 -19.80
CA ASP A 117 1.03 17.17 -20.92
C ASP A 117 -0.31 17.92 -20.96
N ILE A 118 -0.75 18.35 -22.16
CA ILE A 118 -1.98 19.10 -22.36
C ILE A 118 -2.93 18.23 -23.19
N VAL A 119 -4.09 17.93 -22.63
CA VAL A 119 -5.11 17.10 -23.27
C VAL A 119 -6.33 17.97 -23.53
N THR A 120 -6.62 18.27 -24.79
CA THR A 120 -7.79 19.08 -25.17
C THR A 120 -8.97 18.18 -25.50
N LEU A 121 -10.04 18.30 -24.70
CA LEU A 121 -11.26 17.52 -24.82
C LEU A 121 -12.27 18.18 -25.77
N PRO A 122 -13.10 17.39 -26.48
CA PRO A 122 -14.31 17.90 -27.13
C PRO A 122 -15.22 18.60 -26.12
N ASN A 123 -16.00 19.59 -26.62
CA ASN A 123 -16.87 20.40 -25.75
C ASN A 123 -17.95 19.59 -25.02
N GLU A 124 -18.40 18.48 -25.60
CA GLU A 124 -19.45 17.59 -25.08
C GLU A 124 -18.89 16.43 -24.26
N ALA A 125 -17.55 16.30 -24.14
CA ALA A 125 -16.94 15.22 -23.38
C ALA A 125 -17.24 15.34 -21.88
N ASP A 126 -17.45 14.21 -21.22
CA ASP A 126 -17.45 14.13 -19.76
C ASP A 126 -16.02 14.21 -19.23
N ALA A 127 -15.58 15.41 -18.87
CA ALA A 127 -14.22 15.67 -18.40
C ALA A 127 -13.89 14.92 -17.11
N ALA A 128 -14.86 14.71 -16.21
CA ALA A 128 -14.66 13.99 -14.96
C ALA A 128 -14.39 12.49 -15.22
N ARG A 129 -15.17 11.90 -16.12
CA ARG A 129 -14.99 10.52 -16.55
C ARG A 129 -13.66 10.36 -17.28
N TYR A 130 -13.35 11.24 -18.23
CA TYR A 130 -12.09 11.18 -18.96
C TYR A 130 -10.88 11.29 -18.03
N ALA A 131 -10.92 12.19 -17.03
CA ALA A 131 -9.87 12.30 -16.01
C ALA A 131 -9.74 11.02 -15.17
N ALA A 132 -10.85 10.31 -14.89
CA ALA A 132 -10.81 9.02 -14.20
C ALA A 132 -10.14 7.94 -15.07
N ASP A 133 -10.56 7.81 -16.31
CA ASP A 133 -10.02 6.82 -17.26
C ASP A 133 -8.52 7.08 -17.53
N LEU A 134 -8.13 8.35 -17.66
CA LEU A 134 -6.73 8.74 -17.85
C LEU A 134 -5.89 8.39 -16.64
N MET A 135 -6.38 8.63 -15.42
CA MET A 135 -5.67 8.26 -14.18
C MET A 135 -5.40 6.75 -14.08
N GLU A 136 -6.32 5.92 -14.57
CA GLU A 136 -6.16 4.46 -14.53
C GLU A 136 -5.22 3.93 -15.61
N THR A 137 -5.28 4.50 -16.81
CA THR A 137 -4.58 3.98 -18.00
C THR A 137 -3.21 4.59 -18.23
N TRP A 138 -3.05 5.88 -17.99
CA TRP A 138 -1.83 6.62 -18.32
C TRP A 138 -0.58 6.18 -17.53
N PRO A 139 -0.65 5.89 -16.21
CA PRO A 139 0.50 5.37 -15.47
C PRO A 139 0.99 4.02 -15.98
N LEU A 140 0.09 3.19 -16.54
CA LEU A 140 0.39 1.86 -17.07
C LEU A 140 0.96 1.91 -18.48
N ALA A 141 0.51 2.89 -19.29
CA ALA A 141 0.91 3.02 -20.70
C ALA A 141 2.40 3.37 -20.87
N ARG A 142 3.01 4.01 -19.88
CA ARG A 142 4.39 4.45 -19.95
C ARG A 142 5.13 4.21 -18.63
N ARG A 143 6.00 3.22 -18.61
CA ARG A 143 6.90 2.94 -17.46
C ARG A 143 7.86 4.11 -17.22
N PHE A 144 8.29 4.31 -15.98
CA PHE A 144 9.33 5.28 -15.63
C PHE A 144 10.72 4.70 -15.96
N ASP A 145 11.55 5.43 -16.68
CA ASP A 145 12.99 5.24 -16.72
C ASP A 145 13.60 6.03 -15.55
N PHE A 146 13.90 5.36 -14.45
CA PHE A 146 14.39 6.01 -13.23
C PHE A 146 15.74 6.72 -13.38
N HIS A 147 16.48 6.47 -14.45
CA HIS A 147 17.74 7.17 -14.74
C HIS A 147 17.52 8.48 -15.55
N ARG A 148 16.38 8.61 -16.21
CA ARG A 148 16.09 9.73 -17.13
C ARG A 148 14.85 10.51 -16.80
N ASP A 149 13.77 9.82 -16.41
CA ASP A 149 12.47 10.45 -16.14
C ASP A 149 12.46 11.07 -14.74
N TRP A 150 11.73 12.17 -14.59
CA TRP A 150 11.31 12.62 -13.26
C TRP A 150 10.28 11.65 -12.71
N PRO A 151 10.24 11.44 -11.39
CA PRO A 151 9.31 10.51 -10.77
C PRO A 151 7.86 11.02 -10.72
N LEU A 152 7.60 12.21 -11.21
CA LEU A 152 6.27 12.82 -11.33
C LEU A 152 5.99 13.10 -12.82
N ARG A 153 4.81 12.70 -13.28
CA ARG A 153 4.20 13.14 -14.55
C ARG A 153 2.89 13.85 -14.23
N MET A 154 2.58 14.89 -14.98
CA MET A 154 1.36 15.66 -14.80
C MET A 154 0.72 15.99 -16.15
N ALA A 155 -0.59 15.86 -16.23
CA ALA A 155 -1.40 16.27 -17.38
C ALA A 155 -2.49 17.24 -16.94
N VAL A 156 -2.80 18.22 -17.80
CA VAL A 156 -3.93 19.13 -17.65
C VAL A 156 -4.97 18.87 -18.72
N LEU A 157 -6.22 18.70 -18.32
CA LEU A 157 -7.35 18.55 -19.22
C LEU A 157 -7.96 19.93 -19.49
N ARG A 158 -8.08 20.27 -20.79
CA ARG A 158 -8.70 21.52 -21.26
C ARG A 158 -10.02 21.22 -21.94
N GLN A 159 -11.02 22.04 -21.67
CA GLN A 159 -12.31 21.98 -22.33
C GLN A 159 -12.87 23.41 -22.47
N ARG A 160 -13.38 23.76 -23.63
CA ARG A 160 -13.93 25.11 -23.93
C ARG A 160 -12.94 26.25 -23.63
N GLY A 161 -11.65 25.99 -23.84
CA GLY A 161 -10.58 26.95 -23.58
C GLY A 161 -10.08 27.07 -22.14
N ALA A 162 -10.75 26.49 -21.15
CA ALA A 162 -10.35 26.49 -19.74
C ALA A 162 -9.69 25.17 -19.32
N CYS A 163 -8.84 25.21 -18.30
CA CYS A 163 -8.29 24.04 -17.66
C CYS A 163 -9.29 23.53 -16.59
N VAL A 164 -9.73 22.26 -16.72
CA VAL A 164 -10.83 21.72 -15.89
C VAL A 164 -10.37 20.65 -14.90
N TYR A 165 -9.33 19.87 -15.24
CA TYR A 165 -8.77 18.84 -14.37
C TYR A 165 -7.24 18.81 -14.46
N LEU A 166 -6.60 18.49 -13.32
CA LEU A 166 -5.23 17.98 -13.28
C LEU A 166 -5.25 16.48 -12.99
N VAL A 167 -4.42 15.74 -13.71
CA VAL A 167 -4.15 14.31 -13.51
C VAL A 167 -2.66 14.14 -13.32
N TRP A 168 -2.23 13.29 -12.39
CA TRP A 168 -0.81 13.01 -12.19
C TRP A 168 -0.54 11.53 -11.97
N ALA A 169 0.69 11.15 -12.26
CA ALA A 169 1.27 9.84 -11.97
C ALA A 169 2.59 10.05 -11.23
N LEU A 170 2.77 9.39 -10.10
CA LEU A 170 3.90 9.51 -9.20
C LEU A 170 4.51 8.13 -8.95
N SER A 171 5.83 8.02 -9.13
CA SER A 171 6.54 6.79 -8.83
C SER A 171 6.61 6.52 -7.32
N HIS A 172 6.31 5.29 -6.92
CA HIS A 172 6.44 4.87 -5.52
C HIS A 172 7.91 4.91 -5.01
N LEU A 173 8.90 5.01 -5.94
CA LEU A 173 10.31 5.13 -5.59
C LEU A 173 10.61 6.37 -4.73
N VAL A 174 9.82 7.42 -4.83
CA VAL A 174 10.06 8.70 -4.14
C VAL A 174 8.96 9.10 -3.16
N ALA A 175 7.87 8.35 -3.11
CA ALA A 175 6.77 8.63 -2.21
C ALA A 175 6.04 7.34 -1.82
N ASP A 176 5.55 7.28 -0.58
CA ASP A 176 4.55 6.32 -0.14
C ASP A 176 3.15 6.97 -0.10
N GLY A 177 2.14 6.23 0.34
CA GLY A 177 0.78 6.76 0.43
C GLY A 177 0.67 8.01 1.31
N GLY A 178 1.43 8.09 2.41
CA GLY A 178 1.44 9.28 3.26
C GLY A 178 2.10 10.48 2.59
N ALA A 179 3.22 10.28 1.89
CA ALA A 179 3.86 11.33 1.09
C ALA A 179 2.96 11.78 -0.07
N HIS A 180 2.25 10.85 -0.71
CA HIS A 180 1.30 11.19 -1.77
C HIS A 180 0.18 12.13 -1.27
N LEU A 181 -0.36 11.88 -0.07
CA LEU A 181 -1.36 12.77 0.54
C LEU A 181 -0.81 14.15 0.86
N LEU A 182 0.44 14.23 1.35
CA LEU A 182 1.12 15.52 1.59
C LEU A 182 1.33 16.30 0.29
N LEU A 183 1.76 15.62 -0.78
CA LEU A 183 1.91 16.24 -2.11
C LEU A 183 0.56 16.70 -2.68
N LEU A 184 -0.50 15.93 -2.48
CA LEU A 184 -1.86 16.30 -2.89
C LEU A 184 -2.34 17.54 -2.16
N ASP A 185 -2.15 17.62 -0.85
CA ASP A 185 -2.50 18.78 -0.05
C ASP A 185 -1.76 20.03 -0.52
N ASP A 186 -0.46 19.92 -0.78
CA ASP A 186 0.37 21.01 -1.32
C ASP A 186 -0.05 21.43 -2.74
N LEU A 187 -0.41 20.47 -3.58
CA LEU A 187 -0.92 20.70 -4.94
C LEU A 187 -2.25 21.46 -4.93
N ILE A 188 -3.16 21.11 -4.03
CA ILE A 188 -4.48 21.75 -3.89
C ILE A 188 -4.33 23.16 -3.32
N LYS A 189 -3.57 23.31 -2.25
CA LYS A 189 -3.38 24.60 -1.54
C LYS A 189 -2.44 25.56 -2.28
N SER A 190 -1.74 25.11 -3.32
CA SER A 190 -0.77 25.88 -4.10
C SER A 190 0.37 26.48 -3.25
N GLY A 191 0.79 25.75 -2.20
CA GLY A 191 1.95 26.09 -1.40
C GLY A 191 1.77 25.92 0.11
N THR A 192 2.90 25.78 0.81
CA THR A 192 2.95 25.74 2.27
C THR A 192 2.75 27.15 2.87
N ALA A 193 2.07 27.23 4.01
CA ALA A 193 1.93 28.48 4.75
C ALA A 193 3.30 29.06 5.13
N PRO A 194 3.50 30.37 5.06
CA PRO A 194 4.74 31.00 5.49
C PRO A 194 5.03 30.71 6.97
N GLY A 195 6.32 30.43 7.29
CA GLY A 195 6.76 30.25 8.68
C GLY A 195 6.69 28.82 9.23
N VAL A 196 6.22 27.83 8.46
CA VAL A 196 6.32 26.43 8.86
C VAL A 196 7.74 25.92 8.59
N PRO A 197 8.44 25.32 9.58
CA PRO A 197 9.75 24.71 9.36
C PRO A 197 9.68 23.66 8.24
N ARG A 198 10.63 23.67 7.33
CA ARG A 198 10.71 22.65 6.29
C ARG A 198 11.01 21.29 6.93
N PRO A 199 10.28 20.22 6.57
CA PRO A 199 10.64 18.87 6.97
C PRO A 199 11.99 18.47 6.33
N PRO A 200 12.70 17.48 6.88
CA PRO A 200 13.84 16.88 6.22
C PRO A 200 13.50 16.43 4.81
N GLU A 201 14.40 16.62 3.87
CA GLU A 201 14.28 16.17 2.49
C GLU A 201 14.84 14.75 2.31
N ILE A 202 14.61 14.15 1.17
CA ILE A 202 14.96 12.75 0.91
C ILE A 202 16.47 12.47 1.06
N LEU A 203 17.34 13.45 0.75
CA LEU A 203 18.79 13.33 0.96
C LEU A 203 19.14 13.32 2.45
N ASP A 204 18.46 14.15 3.29
CA ASP A 204 18.66 14.19 4.73
C ASP A 204 18.27 12.85 5.39
N ILE A 205 17.19 12.25 4.89
CA ILE A 205 16.78 10.91 5.33
C ILE A 205 17.88 9.89 5.03
N ALA A 206 18.42 9.89 3.81
CA ALA A 206 19.50 8.98 3.42
C ALA A 206 20.74 9.13 4.31
N VAL A 207 21.11 10.36 4.66
CA VAL A 207 22.22 10.65 5.58
C VAL A 207 21.90 10.15 6.99
N SER A 208 20.70 10.44 7.50
CA SER A 208 20.30 10.06 8.85
C SER A 208 20.28 8.55 9.05
N GLU A 209 19.88 7.79 8.04
CA GLU A 209 19.83 6.31 8.04
C GLU A 209 21.22 5.66 8.15
N GLN A 210 22.30 6.39 7.88
CA GLN A 210 23.67 5.91 8.09
C GLN A 210 24.17 6.11 9.53
N THR A 211 23.43 6.84 10.38
CA THR A 211 23.85 7.10 11.76
C THR A 211 23.85 5.83 12.62
N PRO A 212 24.76 5.74 13.62
CA PRO A 212 24.78 4.59 14.53
C PRO A 212 23.45 4.34 15.23
N GLN A 213 22.69 5.39 15.54
CA GLN A 213 21.38 5.32 16.19
C GLN A 213 20.36 4.59 15.34
N LEU A 214 20.25 4.95 14.03
CA LEU A 214 19.31 4.30 13.13
C LEU A 214 19.79 2.91 12.74
N ARG A 215 21.09 2.69 12.56
CA ARG A 215 21.63 1.32 12.38
C ARG A 215 21.33 0.40 13.57
N GLN A 216 21.40 0.91 14.81
CA GLN A 216 20.97 0.15 15.98
C GLN A 216 19.46 -0.14 15.97
N LEU A 217 18.63 0.81 15.46
CA LEU A 217 17.20 0.59 15.29
C LEU A 217 16.94 -0.55 14.29
N SER A 218 17.63 -0.54 13.13
CA SER A 218 17.59 -1.64 12.15
C SER A 218 17.94 -2.98 12.79
N SER A 219 19.04 -3.05 13.53
CA SER A 219 19.46 -4.28 14.21
C SER A 219 18.42 -4.80 15.22
N ARG A 220 17.68 -3.90 15.91
CA ARG A 220 16.59 -4.30 16.80
C ARG A 220 15.37 -4.81 16.01
N ALA A 221 15.10 -4.23 14.86
CA ALA A 221 14.06 -4.71 13.96
C ALA A 221 14.40 -6.10 13.41
N MET A 222 15.66 -6.34 13.02
CA MET A 222 16.12 -7.65 12.55
C MET A 222 15.93 -8.76 13.59
N ARG A 223 16.25 -8.50 14.86
CA ARG A 223 15.98 -9.48 15.93
C ARG A 223 14.49 -9.80 16.07
N HIS A 224 13.62 -8.80 15.90
CA HIS A 224 12.17 -9.02 15.93
C HIS A 224 11.70 -9.86 14.73
N TRP A 225 12.17 -9.53 13.52
CA TRP A 225 11.86 -10.29 12.31
C TRP A 225 12.34 -11.74 12.43
N GLU A 226 13.59 -11.95 12.81
CA GLU A 226 14.18 -13.28 12.94
C GLU A 226 13.40 -14.15 13.93
N ALA A 227 13.05 -13.60 15.12
CA ALA A 227 12.28 -14.33 16.11
C ALA A 227 10.91 -14.81 15.60
N ARG A 228 10.26 -14.02 14.72
CA ARG A 228 8.97 -14.38 14.11
C ARG A 228 9.15 -15.33 12.93
N LEU A 229 10.12 -15.07 12.06
CA LEU A 229 10.40 -15.92 10.91
C LEU A 229 10.78 -17.34 11.31
N ARG A 230 11.49 -17.53 12.43
CA ARG A 230 11.82 -18.86 12.98
C ARG A 230 10.60 -19.70 13.34
N GLN A 231 9.47 -19.06 13.65
CA GLN A 231 8.23 -19.73 14.08
C GLN A 231 7.27 -20.03 12.91
N ILE A 232 7.51 -19.47 11.72
CA ILE A 232 6.63 -19.68 10.56
C ILE A 232 6.80 -21.11 10.03
N PRO A 233 5.70 -21.85 9.80
CA PRO A 233 5.78 -23.17 9.17
C PRO A 233 6.25 -23.07 7.71
N ALA A 234 6.69 -24.17 7.12
CA ALA A 234 7.06 -24.23 5.71
C ALA A 234 5.92 -23.81 4.78
N GLN A 235 4.69 -24.12 5.17
CA GLN A 235 3.46 -23.72 4.48
C GLN A 235 2.51 -23.11 5.50
N THR A 236 2.15 -21.83 5.31
CA THR A 236 1.17 -21.14 6.16
C THR A 236 -0.25 -21.57 5.80
N PHE A 237 -0.61 -21.49 4.53
CA PHE A 237 -1.89 -21.99 4.00
C PHE A 237 -1.62 -23.36 3.39
N GLY A 238 -2.46 -24.36 3.71
CA GLY A 238 -2.22 -25.77 3.36
C GLY A 238 -1.91 -26.02 1.88
N GLU A 239 -1.64 -27.31 1.54
CA GLU A 239 -1.39 -27.66 0.15
C GLU A 239 -2.60 -27.26 -0.71
N PRO A 240 -2.34 -26.63 -1.87
CA PRO A 240 -3.39 -26.21 -2.76
C PRO A 240 -4.18 -27.43 -3.22
N ALA A 241 -5.49 -27.34 -3.13
CA ALA A 241 -6.32 -28.21 -3.96
C ALA A 241 -6.04 -27.79 -5.40
N ARG A 242 -5.21 -28.55 -6.14
CA ARG A 242 -5.02 -28.31 -7.58
C ARG A 242 -6.39 -28.38 -8.22
N PRO A 243 -6.85 -27.33 -8.92
CA PRO A 243 -8.06 -27.43 -9.71
C PRO A 243 -7.87 -28.56 -10.72
N GLU A 244 -8.78 -29.53 -10.75
CA GLU A 244 -8.87 -30.49 -11.84
C GLU A 244 -9.34 -29.72 -13.09
N GLY A 245 -8.41 -29.36 -13.99
CA GLY A 245 -8.73 -28.65 -15.22
C GLY A 245 -7.54 -27.88 -15.82
N PRO A 246 -7.72 -27.25 -16.99
CA PRO A 246 -6.68 -26.43 -17.60
C PRO A 246 -6.30 -25.26 -16.68
N ALA A 247 -5.01 -24.96 -16.60
CA ALA A 247 -4.47 -23.90 -15.74
C ALA A 247 -5.14 -22.55 -16.02
N GLY A 248 -6.05 -22.13 -15.14
CA GLY A 248 -6.63 -20.79 -15.14
C GLY A 248 -5.67 -19.74 -14.55
N PRO A 249 -6.09 -18.48 -14.48
CA PRO A 249 -5.29 -17.42 -13.83
C PRO A 249 -5.00 -17.78 -12.37
N ARG A 250 -3.72 -17.64 -11.99
CA ARG A 250 -3.24 -18.00 -10.65
C ARG A 250 -3.69 -17.03 -9.58
N TYR A 251 -3.76 -15.74 -9.88
CA TYR A 251 -4.08 -14.71 -8.89
C TYR A 251 -5.44 -14.12 -9.15
N TRP A 252 -6.24 -13.97 -8.09
CA TRP A 252 -7.59 -13.45 -8.14
C TRP A 252 -7.78 -12.35 -7.13
N GLN A 253 -8.87 -11.60 -7.29
CA GLN A 253 -9.21 -10.50 -6.40
C GLN A 253 -10.72 -10.39 -6.18
N ALA A 254 -11.08 -9.98 -4.96
CA ALA A 254 -12.45 -9.72 -4.55
C ALA A 254 -12.50 -8.49 -3.65
N ARG A 255 -13.63 -7.80 -3.65
CA ARG A 255 -13.93 -6.72 -2.72
C ARG A 255 -15.11 -7.11 -1.86
N PHE A 256 -14.92 -6.97 -0.55
CA PHE A 256 -15.96 -7.12 0.46
C PHE A 256 -16.25 -5.77 1.09
N SER A 257 -17.52 -5.44 1.30
CA SER A 257 -17.97 -4.17 1.83
C SER A 257 -19.10 -4.39 2.81
N SER A 258 -18.92 -4.03 4.08
CA SER A 258 -19.90 -4.24 5.14
C SER A 258 -20.06 -3.01 6.05
N PRO A 259 -21.18 -2.28 5.97
CA PRO A 259 -21.54 -1.26 6.96
C PRO A 259 -21.85 -1.87 8.34
N ALA A 260 -22.39 -3.09 8.40
CA ALA A 260 -22.66 -3.79 9.65
C ALA A 260 -21.38 -4.08 10.43
N ALA A 261 -20.34 -4.62 9.74
CA ALA A 261 -19.04 -4.84 10.34
C ALA A 261 -18.40 -3.54 10.85
N HIS A 262 -18.59 -2.43 10.13
CA HIS A 262 -18.11 -1.11 10.57
C HIS A 262 -18.69 -0.71 11.94
N LEU A 263 -20.01 -0.74 12.09
CA LEU A 263 -20.69 -0.44 13.35
C LEU A 263 -20.31 -1.42 14.45
N ALA A 264 -20.25 -2.72 14.14
CA ALA A 264 -19.85 -3.76 15.07
C ALA A 264 -18.42 -3.54 15.61
N MET A 265 -17.47 -3.25 14.74
CA MET A 265 -16.09 -2.96 15.13
C MET A 265 -15.96 -1.65 15.91
N GLN A 266 -16.80 -0.65 15.66
CA GLN A 266 -16.87 0.56 16.50
C GLN A 266 -17.32 0.24 17.93
N SER A 267 -18.32 -0.63 18.10
CA SER A 267 -18.77 -1.10 19.42
C SER A 267 -17.63 -1.80 20.17
N ILE A 268 -16.92 -2.73 19.51
CA ILE A 268 -15.76 -3.42 20.09
C ILE A 268 -14.64 -2.42 20.45
N ALA A 269 -14.32 -1.49 19.55
CA ALA A 269 -13.28 -0.48 19.75
C ALA A 269 -13.56 0.40 20.98
N SER A 270 -14.83 0.85 21.09
CA SER A 270 -15.30 1.65 22.25
C SER A 270 -15.17 0.87 23.57
N ARG A 271 -15.61 -0.39 23.59
CA ARG A 271 -15.58 -1.26 24.78
C ARG A 271 -14.15 -1.60 25.21
N THR A 272 -13.28 -1.92 24.25
CA THR A 272 -11.89 -2.35 24.54
C THR A 272 -10.92 -1.18 24.70
N GLY A 273 -11.35 0.07 24.46
CA GLY A 273 -10.48 1.24 24.47
C GLY A 273 -9.36 1.14 23.43
N THR A 274 -9.66 0.52 22.26
CA THR A 274 -8.71 0.26 21.18
C THR A 274 -9.23 0.91 19.90
N ASP A 275 -8.34 1.30 18.99
CA ASP A 275 -8.78 1.88 17.71
C ASP A 275 -9.29 0.83 16.69
N ALA A 276 -10.04 1.31 15.71
CA ALA A 276 -10.65 0.48 14.68
C ALA A 276 -9.64 -0.37 13.89
N SER A 277 -8.39 0.09 13.70
CA SER A 277 -7.38 -0.65 12.95
C SER A 277 -6.95 -1.94 13.65
N ARG A 278 -6.78 -1.89 14.99
CA ARG A 278 -6.42 -3.06 15.81
C ARG A 278 -7.57 -4.04 15.94
N VAL A 279 -8.80 -3.52 16.08
CA VAL A 279 -10.00 -4.36 16.04
C VAL A 279 -10.12 -5.06 14.68
N THR A 280 -9.96 -4.34 13.58
CA THR A 280 -10.00 -4.93 12.23
C THR A 280 -8.94 -6.01 12.04
N LEU A 281 -7.72 -5.77 12.50
CA LEU A 281 -6.63 -6.76 12.41
C LEU A 281 -6.95 -8.03 13.22
N ALA A 282 -7.49 -7.90 14.43
CA ALA A 282 -7.90 -9.02 15.27
C ALA A 282 -9.04 -9.83 14.62
N VAL A 283 -10.05 -9.14 14.10
CA VAL A 283 -11.19 -9.76 13.41
C VAL A 283 -10.74 -10.50 12.14
N ILE A 284 -9.88 -9.88 11.32
CA ILE A 284 -9.31 -10.53 10.12
C ILE A 284 -8.51 -11.78 10.51
N ALA A 285 -7.65 -11.70 11.53
CA ALA A 285 -6.85 -12.84 11.99
C ALA A 285 -7.75 -13.99 12.49
N THR A 286 -8.82 -13.67 13.22
CA THR A 286 -9.81 -14.66 13.67
C THR A 286 -10.58 -15.28 12.49
N ALA A 287 -11.03 -14.47 11.52
CA ALA A 287 -11.73 -14.95 10.33
C ALA A 287 -10.85 -15.89 9.48
N ILE A 288 -9.56 -15.54 9.30
CA ILE A 288 -8.57 -16.41 8.65
C ILE A 288 -8.45 -17.73 9.44
N GLY A 289 -8.31 -17.65 10.76
CA GLY A 289 -8.23 -18.83 11.62
C GLY A 289 -9.45 -19.73 11.50
N ARG A 290 -10.67 -19.18 11.50
CA ARG A 290 -11.92 -19.94 11.29
C ARG A 290 -11.96 -20.61 9.92
N ALA A 291 -11.57 -19.90 8.87
CA ALA A 291 -11.65 -20.42 7.49
C ALA A 291 -10.56 -21.44 7.15
N THR A 292 -9.40 -21.38 7.80
CA THR A 292 -8.21 -22.14 7.40
C THR A 292 -7.63 -23.04 8.50
N GLY A 293 -7.96 -22.80 9.77
CA GLY A 293 -7.35 -23.45 10.93
C GLY A 293 -5.88 -23.02 11.18
N VAL A 294 -5.36 -21.99 10.48
CA VAL A 294 -3.98 -21.52 10.63
C VAL A 294 -3.86 -20.70 11.91
N GLN A 295 -3.17 -21.23 12.91
CA GLN A 295 -2.87 -20.57 14.19
C GLN A 295 -1.57 -21.12 14.79
N PRO A 296 -0.75 -20.26 15.44
CA PRO A 296 -0.83 -18.79 15.39
C PRO A 296 -0.59 -18.23 13.99
N LEU A 297 -1.24 -17.14 13.64
CA LEU A 297 -1.10 -16.49 12.34
C LEU A 297 -0.07 -15.36 12.41
N THR A 298 0.97 -15.44 11.58
CA THR A 298 1.92 -14.33 11.39
C THR A 298 1.55 -13.52 10.16
N ILE A 299 1.34 -12.22 10.36
CA ILE A 299 0.84 -11.28 9.37
C ILE A 299 1.89 -10.19 9.15
N LYS A 300 2.18 -9.85 7.91
CA LYS A 300 2.92 -8.65 7.51
C LYS A 300 1.97 -7.44 7.58
N VAL A 301 2.33 -6.43 8.35
CA VAL A 301 1.53 -5.19 8.48
C VAL A 301 2.33 -3.99 7.99
N MET A 302 1.65 -3.06 7.31
CA MET A 302 2.28 -1.80 6.87
C MET A 302 2.26 -0.79 8.02
N VAL A 303 3.40 -0.13 8.26
CA VAL A 303 3.57 0.94 9.24
C VAL A 303 4.06 2.19 8.52
N ASN A 304 3.35 3.30 8.66
CA ASN A 304 3.66 4.53 7.92
C ASN A 304 4.88 5.30 8.43
N ASN A 305 5.37 5.02 9.63
CA ASN A 305 6.54 5.63 10.29
C ASN A 305 6.48 7.17 10.50
N ARG A 306 5.43 7.88 10.07
CA ARG A 306 5.33 9.35 10.19
C ARG A 306 5.12 9.85 11.62
N PHE A 307 4.78 8.96 12.55
CA PHE A 307 4.76 9.25 13.99
C PHE A 307 6.15 9.40 14.61
N ARG A 308 7.22 9.04 13.89
CA ARG A 308 8.60 9.20 14.38
C ARG A 308 9.02 10.66 14.30
N PRO A 309 9.85 11.15 15.26
CA PRO A 309 10.33 12.51 15.24
C PRO A 309 10.99 12.86 13.89
N GLY A 310 10.61 14.00 13.34
CA GLY A 310 11.17 14.52 12.08
C GLY A 310 10.57 13.91 10.80
N LEU A 311 9.75 12.84 10.86
CA LEU A 311 9.24 12.17 9.68
C LEU A 311 7.82 12.57 9.25
N ALA A 312 7.09 13.35 10.03
CA ALA A 312 5.67 13.66 9.80
C ALA A 312 5.41 14.29 8.41
N GLY A 313 6.24 15.27 8.01
CA GLY A 313 6.08 16.01 6.75
C GLY A 313 6.99 15.56 5.59
N VAL A 314 7.71 14.46 5.74
CA VAL A 314 8.73 14.04 4.76
C VAL A 314 8.08 13.51 3.48
N ILE A 315 8.58 13.98 2.33
CA ILE A 315 8.26 13.39 1.03
C ILE A 315 9.34 12.37 0.67
N ALA A 316 9.08 11.13 1.07
CA ALA A 316 9.90 9.95 0.77
C ALA A 316 9.07 8.68 1.04
N PRO A 317 9.46 7.51 0.51
CA PRO A 317 8.89 6.24 0.90
C PRO A 317 9.45 5.80 2.26
N ILE A 318 8.80 6.19 3.35
CA ILE A 318 9.22 5.85 4.73
C ILE A 318 8.33 4.78 5.37
N ALA A 319 7.20 4.45 4.74
CA ALA A 319 6.37 3.33 5.18
C ALA A 319 7.09 2.01 4.92
N GLN A 320 7.11 1.12 5.92
CA GLN A 320 7.74 -0.19 5.81
C GLN A 320 6.89 -1.27 6.46
N ASN A 321 7.10 -2.51 6.02
CA ASN A 321 6.44 -3.66 6.62
C ASN A 321 7.05 -4.00 7.99
N SER A 322 6.22 -4.47 8.89
CA SER A 322 6.64 -5.20 10.09
C SER A 322 5.79 -6.45 10.23
N VAL A 323 6.02 -7.25 11.24
CA VAL A 323 5.28 -8.49 11.46
C VAL A 323 4.61 -8.51 12.83
N VAL A 324 3.40 -9.04 12.83
CA VAL A 324 2.64 -9.37 14.04
C VAL A 324 2.30 -10.85 14.03
N THR A 325 2.25 -11.46 15.19
CA THR A 325 1.74 -12.82 15.37
C THR A 325 0.56 -12.77 16.32
N ILE A 326 -0.55 -13.34 15.88
CA ILE A 326 -1.81 -13.37 16.64
C ILE A 326 -2.23 -14.83 16.76
N ASP A 327 -2.56 -15.25 17.97
CA ASP A 327 -3.13 -16.55 18.26
C ASP A 327 -4.56 -16.36 18.75
N ALA A 328 -5.50 -16.82 17.95
CA ALA A 328 -6.92 -16.76 18.25
C ALA A 328 -7.47 -18.10 18.80
N THR A 329 -6.61 -19.07 19.12
CA THR A 329 -7.02 -20.36 19.68
C THR A 329 -7.55 -20.19 21.11
N ASP A 330 -8.69 -20.80 21.40
CA ASP A 330 -9.29 -20.83 22.75
C ASP A 330 -9.38 -19.47 23.46
N ALA A 331 -9.60 -18.41 22.69
CA ALA A 331 -9.65 -17.03 23.19
C ALA A 331 -11.04 -16.39 22.94
N THR A 332 -11.30 -15.27 23.61
CA THR A 332 -12.38 -14.35 23.26
C THR A 332 -11.90 -13.35 22.20
N ILE A 333 -12.84 -12.73 21.49
CA ILE A 333 -12.48 -11.68 20.51
C ILE A 333 -11.82 -10.49 21.19
N ASP A 334 -12.27 -10.10 22.38
CA ASP A 334 -11.66 -9.00 23.13
C ASP A 334 -10.19 -9.30 23.52
N GLU A 335 -9.88 -10.55 23.90
CA GLU A 335 -8.49 -10.96 24.16
C GLU A 335 -7.63 -10.89 22.90
N VAL A 336 -8.16 -11.31 21.73
CA VAL A 336 -7.45 -11.21 20.45
C VAL A 336 -7.25 -9.74 20.05
N VAL A 337 -8.21 -8.85 20.32
CA VAL A 337 -8.05 -7.40 20.12
C VAL A 337 -6.91 -6.86 20.99
N MET A 338 -6.80 -7.28 22.24
CA MET A 338 -5.71 -6.85 23.12
C MET A 338 -4.35 -7.41 22.67
N GLN A 339 -4.30 -8.66 22.17
CA GLN A 339 -3.09 -9.21 21.54
C GLN A 339 -2.70 -8.39 20.29
N ALA A 340 -3.65 -8.09 19.40
CA ALA A 340 -3.41 -7.29 18.20
C ALA A 340 -2.90 -5.88 18.53
N ARG A 341 -3.42 -5.24 19.60
CA ARG A 341 -2.93 -3.97 20.11
C ARG A 341 -1.47 -4.06 20.56
N GLY A 342 -1.11 -5.02 21.39
CA GLY A 342 0.26 -5.21 21.88
C GLY A 342 1.24 -5.54 20.74
N ALA A 343 0.83 -6.44 19.84
CA ALA A 343 1.62 -6.83 18.66
C ALA A 343 1.84 -5.64 17.71
N SER A 344 0.80 -4.83 17.44
CA SER A 344 0.89 -3.65 16.58
C SER A 344 1.79 -2.56 17.16
N LEU A 345 1.75 -2.33 18.47
CA LEU A 345 2.67 -1.38 19.14
C LEU A 345 4.13 -1.83 18.96
N THR A 346 4.40 -3.12 19.18
CA THR A 346 5.73 -3.70 18.98
C THR A 346 6.17 -3.59 17.53
N ALA A 347 5.29 -3.96 16.58
CA ALA A 347 5.55 -3.85 15.15
C ALA A 347 5.86 -2.40 14.74
N GLY A 348 5.09 -1.41 15.23
CA GLY A 348 5.34 0.01 14.99
C GLY A 348 6.74 0.46 15.42
N MET A 349 7.22 0.00 16.59
CA MET A 349 8.58 0.30 17.04
C MET A 349 9.67 -0.36 16.19
N ARG A 350 9.37 -1.45 15.46
CA ARG A 350 10.30 -2.31 14.71
C ARG A 350 10.15 -2.19 13.18
N ALA A 351 9.41 -1.23 12.68
CA ALA A 351 9.10 -1.09 11.26
C ALA A 351 10.01 -0.09 10.52
N TYR A 352 11.14 0.32 11.06
CA TYR A 352 12.08 1.20 10.40
C TYR A 352 13.48 0.59 10.41
N TYR A 353 13.92 0.08 9.26
CA TYR A 353 15.12 -0.74 9.14
C TYR A 353 15.67 -0.74 7.71
N ASP A 354 16.94 -1.14 7.55
CA ASP A 354 17.55 -1.39 6.24
C ASP A 354 16.99 -2.71 5.66
N PRO A 355 16.31 -2.69 4.49
CA PRO A 355 15.77 -3.91 3.89
C PRO A 355 16.86 -4.90 3.42
N ASP A 356 18.09 -4.43 3.23
CA ASP A 356 19.22 -5.30 2.94
C ASP A 356 19.54 -6.20 4.13
N ASP A 357 19.51 -5.66 5.36
CA ASP A 357 19.67 -6.42 6.60
C ASP A 357 18.60 -7.54 6.72
N LEU A 358 17.35 -7.22 6.36
CA LEU A 358 16.26 -8.22 6.39
C LEU A 358 16.49 -9.33 5.36
N ARG A 359 16.95 -8.97 4.16
CA ARG A 359 17.24 -9.95 3.11
C ARG A 359 18.34 -10.92 3.56
N GLU A 360 19.38 -10.43 4.25
CA GLU A 360 20.43 -11.26 4.81
C GLU A 360 19.91 -12.21 5.90
N VAL A 361 19.04 -11.72 6.82
CA VAL A 361 18.40 -12.55 7.83
C VAL A 361 17.56 -13.65 7.17
N MET A 362 16.76 -13.31 6.15
CA MET A 362 15.93 -14.29 5.43
C MET A 362 16.78 -15.33 4.71
N ALA A 363 17.84 -14.93 3.99
CA ALA A 363 18.72 -15.86 3.28
C ALA A 363 19.40 -16.83 4.25
N ARG A 364 19.87 -16.36 5.40
CA ARG A 364 20.46 -17.20 6.45
C ARG A 364 19.44 -18.20 7.00
N LEU A 365 18.23 -17.76 7.31
CA LEU A 365 17.16 -18.64 7.80
C LEU A 365 16.70 -19.66 6.76
N ASP A 366 16.65 -19.29 5.49
CA ASP A 366 16.34 -20.20 4.38
C ASP A 366 17.38 -21.33 4.32
N ALA A 367 18.65 -20.99 4.44
CA ALA A 367 19.75 -21.97 4.46
C ALA A 367 19.70 -22.88 5.71
N GLU A 368 19.43 -22.31 6.90
CA GLU A 368 19.33 -23.07 8.15
C GLU A 368 18.15 -24.04 8.16
N ARG A 369 17.03 -23.67 7.54
CA ARG A 369 15.75 -24.41 7.64
C ARG A 369 15.49 -25.34 6.46
N GLY A 370 16.19 -25.12 5.34
CA GLY A 370 15.96 -25.86 4.08
C GLY A 370 14.68 -25.49 3.34
N TYR A 371 13.96 -24.44 3.78
CA TYR A 371 12.78 -23.90 3.11
C TYR A 371 12.64 -22.40 3.34
N PRO A 372 11.96 -21.66 2.44
CA PRO A 372 11.85 -20.21 2.53
C PRO A 372 11.15 -19.71 3.81
N ALA A 373 11.83 -18.82 4.54
CA ALA A 373 11.26 -18.13 5.70
C ALA A 373 10.45 -16.90 5.22
N ARG A 374 9.21 -17.09 4.79
CA ARG A 374 8.37 -16.03 4.21
C ARG A 374 7.08 -15.84 4.99
N VAL A 375 6.77 -14.58 5.30
CA VAL A 375 5.40 -14.21 5.72
C VAL A 375 4.56 -14.05 4.46
N THR A 376 3.56 -14.88 4.30
CA THR A 376 2.78 -15.00 3.06
C THR A 376 1.42 -14.29 3.13
N CYS A 377 1.04 -13.80 4.31
CA CYS A 377 -0.17 -13.00 4.55
C CYS A 377 0.20 -11.55 4.86
N ARG A 378 -0.41 -10.60 4.17
CA ARG A 378 -0.23 -9.17 4.38
C ARG A 378 -1.57 -8.49 4.62
N VAL A 379 -1.63 -7.62 5.63
CA VAL A 379 -2.74 -6.69 5.85
C VAL A 379 -2.20 -5.27 5.79
N ASN A 380 -2.75 -4.48 4.87
CA ASN A 380 -2.41 -3.06 4.73
C ASN A 380 -3.64 -2.21 5.03
N ASP A 381 -3.67 -1.59 6.21
CA ASP A 381 -4.76 -0.69 6.60
C ASP A 381 -4.47 0.74 6.09
N GLN A 382 -5.14 1.11 5.00
CA GLN A 382 -4.98 2.43 4.38
C GLN A 382 -5.66 3.56 5.16
N ARG A 383 -6.57 3.25 6.08
CA ARG A 383 -7.23 4.25 6.94
C ARG A 383 -6.22 4.95 7.84
N ALA A 384 -5.20 4.23 8.30
CA ALA A 384 -4.12 4.79 9.12
C ALA A 384 -3.26 5.87 8.41
N MET A 385 -3.36 6.00 7.07
CA MET A 385 -2.67 7.04 6.30
C MET A 385 -3.42 8.39 6.35
N VAL A 386 -4.73 8.37 6.59
CA VAL A 386 -5.63 9.53 6.48
C VAL A 386 -6.09 10.02 7.85
N MET A 387 -5.64 9.43 8.96
CA MET A 387 -6.12 9.80 10.30
C MET A 387 -6.09 11.33 10.50
N ARG A 388 -7.27 11.95 10.34
CA ARG A 388 -7.55 13.30 10.79
C ARG A 388 -7.84 13.23 12.29
N ALA A 389 -7.33 14.19 13.04
CA ALA A 389 -7.61 14.32 14.47
C ALA A 389 -9.13 14.42 14.80
N ASP A 390 -9.95 14.72 13.81
CA ASP A 390 -11.40 14.92 13.95
C ASP A 390 -12.22 13.62 13.85
N GLU A 391 -11.65 12.49 13.43
CA GLU A 391 -12.36 11.20 13.32
C GLU A 391 -12.47 10.43 14.64
N GLN A 392 -12.02 10.98 15.74
CA GLN A 392 -12.41 10.55 17.09
C GLN A 392 -13.76 11.11 17.52
N ALA A 393 -14.62 11.52 16.59
CA ALA A 393 -16.01 11.78 16.88
C ALA A 393 -16.59 10.50 17.49
N ASN A 394 -16.85 10.54 18.77
CA ASN A 394 -17.45 9.46 19.54
C ASN A 394 -18.81 9.17 18.84
N PRO A 395 -18.92 8.15 17.98
CA PRO A 395 -20.21 7.80 17.41
C PRO A 395 -21.07 7.44 18.61
N GLY A 396 -22.26 7.99 18.70
CA GLY A 396 -23.20 7.64 19.76
C GLY A 396 -23.28 6.13 19.92
N ALA A 397 -23.68 5.64 21.07
CA ALA A 397 -23.68 4.21 21.38
C ALA A 397 -24.35 3.41 20.25
N VAL A 398 -23.57 2.55 19.59
CA VAL A 398 -24.06 1.65 18.53
C VAL A 398 -25.02 0.63 19.16
N THR A 399 -26.17 0.40 18.54
CA THR A 399 -27.16 -0.56 19.02
C THR A 399 -27.22 -1.84 18.17
N PRO A 400 -27.67 -2.98 18.75
CA PRO A 400 -27.82 -4.23 17.99
C PRO A 400 -28.76 -4.09 16.78
N ASP A 401 -29.80 -3.24 16.89
CA ASP A 401 -30.75 -3.02 15.81
C ASP A 401 -30.11 -2.28 14.62
N GLN A 402 -29.27 -1.28 14.90
CA GLN A 402 -28.52 -0.59 13.86
C GLN A 402 -27.61 -1.53 13.09
N VAL A 403 -26.89 -2.41 13.79
CA VAL A 403 -26.02 -3.42 13.16
C VAL A 403 -26.86 -4.37 12.31
N ARG A 404 -27.98 -4.89 12.83
CA ARG A 404 -28.85 -5.81 12.09
C ARG A 404 -29.45 -5.20 10.82
N GLN A 405 -29.88 -3.93 10.87
CA GLN A 405 -30.41 -3.24 9.69
C GLN A 405 -29.37 -3.10 8.57
N LYS A 406 -28.09 -2.98 8.92
CA LYS A 406 -26.99 -2.81 7.96
C LYS A 406 -26.50 -4.11 7.32
N LEU A 407 -26.87 -5.28 7.82
CA LEU A 407 -26.46 -6.56 7.22
C LEU A 407 -26.94 -6.71 5.76
N ALA A 408 -28.11 -6.19 5.43
CA ALA A 408 -28.66 -6.27 4.08
C ALA A 408 -27.86 -5.43 3.04
N GLU A 409 -27.03 -4.50 3.50
CA GLU A 409 -26.19 -3.64 2.65
C GLU A 409 -24.80 -4.25 2.38
N THR A 410 -24.50 -5.42 2.95
CA THR A 410 -23.23 -6.11 2.76
C THR A 410 -23.09 -6.65 1.35
N ALA A 411 -21.96 -6.40 0.71
CA ALA A 411 -21.67 -6.82 -0.64
C ALA A 411 -20.32 -7.54 -0.75
N LEU A 412 -20.30 -8.63 -1.52
CA LEU A 412 -19.08 -9.30 -1.98
C LEU A 412 -19.07 -9.26 -3.51
N THR A 413 -18.01 -8.70 -4.07
CA THR A 413 -17.83 -8.55 -5.52
C THR A 413 -16.54 -9.24 -5.94
N TRP A 414 -16.63 -10.20 -6.85
CA TRP A 414 -15.49 -10.82 -7.51
C TRP A 414 -14.98 -9.89 -8.61
N LEU A 415 -13.74 -9.44 -8.50
CA LEU A 415 -13.15 -8.47 -9.42
C LEU A 415 -12.40 -9.15 -10.58
N GLY A 416 -12.26 -10.49 -10.53
CA GLY A 416 -11.60 -11.26 -11.57
C GLY A 416 -10.10 -11.49 -11.32
N PRO A 417 -9.39 -11.99 -12.34
CA PRO A 417 -7.98 -12.31 -12.23
C PRO A 417 -7.08 -11.07 -12.24
N ARG A 418 -5.84 -11.27 -11.81
CA ARG A 418 -4.74 -10.31 -11.98
C ARG A 418 -3.45 -11.04 -12.38
N ASP A 419 -2.54 -10.30 -12.98
CA ASP A 419 -1.36 -10.91 -13.61
C ASP A 419 -0.31 -11.36 -12.61
N ASN A 420 -0.19 -10.68 -11.45
CA ASN A 420 0.98 -10.83 -10.60
C ASN A 420 0.70 -10.43 -9.14
N MET A 421 1.28 -11.16 -8.20
CA MET A 421 1.25 -10.88 -6.76
C MET A 421 2.57 -11.25 -6.08
N HIS A 422 2.87 -10.57 -4.98
CA HIS A 422 4.06 -10.81 -4.18
C HIS A 422 3.80 -11.70 -2.96
N GLU A 423 2.67 -11.50 -2.29
CA GLU A 423 2.20 -12.34 -1.17
C GLU A 423 1.15 -13.35 -1.64
N GLN A 424 1.03 -14.47 -0.94
CA GLN A 424 -0.03 -15.44 -1.20
C GLN A 424 -1.44 -14.91 -0.85
N VAL A 425 -1.51 -14.07 0.19
CA VAL A 425 -2.73 -13.39 0.62
C VAL A 425 -2.39 -11.93 0.93
N ASN A 426 -3.06 -11.01 0.26
CA ASN A 426 -2.91 -9.58 0.50
C ASN A 426 -4.29 -8.94 0.70
N ILE A 427 -4.52 -8.35 1.86
CA ILE A 427 -5.76 -7.69 2.24
C ILE A 427 -5.48 -6.20 2.42
N LEU A 428 -6.10 -5.38 1.58
CA LEU A 428 -6.13 -3.94 1.74
C LEU A 428 -7.40 -3.55 2.48
N VAL A 429 -7.29 -2.88 3.61
CA VAL A 429 -8.41 -2.22 4.26
C VAL A 429 -8.51 -0.84 3.65
N GLU A 430 -9.49 -0.65 2.78
CA GLU A 430 -9.67 0.61 2.04
C GLU A 430 -10.19 1.72 2.97
N ASN A 431 -9.76 2.95 2.72
CA ASN A 431 -10.30 4.10 3.44
C ASN A 431 -11.63 4.54 2.80
N ARG A 432 -12.72 3.99 3.32
CA ARG A 432 -14.10 4.38 2.95
C ARG A 432 -14.88 4.76 4.19
N PRO A 433 -15.65 5.84 4.15
CA PRO A 433 -16.48 6.24 5.28
C PRO A 433 -17.58 5.21 5.53
N ASP A 434 -17.92 5.01 6.80
CA ASP A 434 -19.09 4.27 7.29
C ASP A 434 -19.17 2.80 6.83
N VAL A 435 -18.05 2.21 6.38
CA VAL A 435 -18.01 0.84 5.92
C VAL A 435 -16.63 0.20 6.15
N VAL A 436 -16.60 -1.07 6.52
CA VAL A 436 -15.40 -1.89 6.39
C VAL A 436 -15.31 -2.37 4.94
N SER A 437 -14.32 -1.86 4.20
CA SER A 437 -14.07 -2.25 2.82
C SER A 437 -12.74 -2.98 2.75
N LEU A 438 -12.78 -4.25 2.33
CA LEU A 438 -11.62 -5.11 2.19
C LEU A 438 -11.44 -5.46 0.71
N HIS A 439 -10.29 -5.09 0.14
CA HIS A 439 -9.88 -5.57 -1.17
C HIS A 439 -8.86 -6.70 -0.94
N MET A 440 -9.31 -7.92 -1.15
CA MET A 440 -8.49 -9.11 -0.99
C MET A 440 -7.97 -9.60 -2.33
N MET A 441 -6.70 -9.89 -2.38
CA MET A 441 -6.02 -10.54 -3.50
C MET A 441 -5.37 -11.82 -2.96
N TRP A 442 -5.44 -12.91 -3.73
CA TRP A 442 -4.90 -14.19 -3.28
C TRP A 442 -4.41 -15.07 -4.41
N ASP A 443 -3.54 -16.01 -4.05
CA ASP A 443 -3.07 -17.11 -4.89
C ASP A 443 -4.04 -18.28 -4.78
N VAL A 444 -4.64 -18.72 -5.89
CA VAL A 444 -5.59 -19.84 -5.91
C VAL A 444 -4.93 -21.17 -5.55
N GLU A 445 -3.61 -21.25 -5.62
CA GLU A 445 -2.86 -22.41 -5.12
C GLU A 445 -2.81 -22.45 -3.58
N CYS A 446 -3.18 -21.37 -2.89
CA CYS A 446 -3.17 -21.28 -1.43
C CYS A 446 -4.56 -21.29 -0.81
N LEU A 447 -5.53 -20.62 -1.44
CA LEU A 447 -6.91 -20.53 -0.97
C LEU A 447 -7.88 -20.74 -2.14
N THR A 448 -8.89 -21.57 -1.92
CA THR A 448 -10.01 -21.69 -2.87
C THR A 448 -10.94 -20.49 -2.78
N GLY A 449 -11.71 -20.21 -3.85
CA GLY A 449 -12.72 -19.15 -3.83
C GLY A 449 -13.72 -19.30 -2.68
N GLY A 450 -14.14 -20.53 -2.36
CA GLY A 450 -15.04 -20.79 -1.24
C GLY A 450 -14.42 -20.45 0.12
N GLN A 451 -13.12 -20.71 0.31
CA GLN A 451 -12.41 -20.30 1.54
C GLN A 451 -12.28 -18.79 1.62
N VAL A 452 -12.04 -18.11 0.50
CA VAL A 452 -11.99 -16.64 0.45
C VAL A 452 -13.34 -16.02 0.77
N GLU A 453 -14.44 -16.57 0.23
CA GLU A 453 -15.79 -16.12 0.58
C GLU A 453 -16.08 -16.34 2.06
N ALA A 454 -15.80 -17.51 2.60
CA ALA A 454 -15.96 -17.83 4.03
C ALA A 454 -15.14 -16.88 4.92
N LEU A 455 -13.89 -16.56 4.53
CA LEU A 455 -13.04 -15.61 5.23
C LEU A 455 -13.66 -14.21 5.23
N LEU A 456 -14.04 -13.69 4.06
CA LEU A 456 -14.56 -12.32 3.92
C LEU A 456 -15.90 -12.14 4.63
N ARG A 457 -16.82 -13.11 4.52
CA ARG A 457 -18.08 -13.12 5.30
C ARG A 457 -17.80 -13.33 6.78
N GLY A 458 -16.86 -14.20 7.12
CA GLY A 458 -16.42 -14.43 8.49
C GLY A 458 -15.91 -13.16 9.20
N VAL A 459 -15.37 -12.18 8.47
CA VAL A 459 -15.01 -10.87 9.06
C VAL A 459 -16.25 -10.15 9.61
N GLU A 460 -17.36 -10.14 8.90
CA GLU A 460 -18.62 -9.57 9.39
C GLU A 460 -19.20 -10.40 10.54
N GLU A 461 -19.25 -11.73 10.37
CA GLU A 461 -19.78 -12.63 11.40
C GLU A 461 -19.04 -12.48 12.73
N VAL A 462 -17.71 -12.53 12.73
CA VAL A 462 -16.88 -12.34 13.92
C VAL A 462 -17.13 -10.99 14.57
N ALA A 463 -17.18 -9.91 13.78
CA ALA A 463 -17.42 -8.57 14.32
C ALA A 463 -18.81 -8.45 14.94
N VAL A 464 -19.85 -8.94 14.25
CA VAL A 464 -21.24 -8.85 14.71
C VAL A 464 -21.50 -9.73 15.94
N GLU A 465 -20.97 -10.94 15.99
CA GLU A 465 -21.05 -11.84 17.17
C GLU A 465 -20.43 -11.16 18.40
N ALA A 466 -19.27 -10.50 18.24
CA ALA A 466 -18.56 -9.88 19.36
C ALA A 466 -19.01 -8.47 19.71
N ALA A 467 -19.79 -7.79 18.85
CA ALA A 467 -20.12 -6.38 19.04
C ALA A 467 -20.71 -6.02 20.41
N PHE A 468 -21.53 -6.93 20.96
CA PHE A 468 -22.27 -6.70 22.21
C PHE A 468 -22.01 -7.80 23.25
N ASP A 469 -21.12 -8.76 22.96
CA ASP A 469 -20.72 -9.83 23.86
C ASP A 469 -19.19 -9.81 24.08
N PRO A 470 -18.70 -9.34 25.23
CA PRO A 470 -17.28 -9.34 25.55
C PRO A 470 -16.70 -10.75 25.75
N ALA A 471 -17.55 -11.75 25.97
CA ALA A 471 -17.16 -13.15 26.14
C ALA A 471 -17.28 -13.96 24.84
N ALA A 472 -17.60 -13.30 23.70
CA ALA A 472 -17.73 -13.96 22.40
C ALA A 472 -16.46 -14.75 22.05
N PRO A 473 -16.56 -16.11 21.90
CA PRO A 473 -15.39 -16.92 21.63
C PRO A 473 -14.96 -16.81 20.17
N THR A 474 -13.67 -16.94 19.91
CA THR A 474 -13.12 -16.94 18.55
C THR A 474 -13.61 -18.13 17.72
N ARG A 475 -13.95 -19.26 18.33
CA ARG A 475 -14.30 -20.52 17.67
C ARG A 475 -13.28 -20.99 16.64
N VAL A 476 -12.04 -20.64 16.84
CA VAL A 476 -10.94 -21.09 15.97
C VAL A 476 -10.48 -22.46 16.44
N LEU A 477 -10.58 -23.43 15.55
CA LEU A 477 -10.08 -24.79 15.78
C LEU A 477 -8.69 -24.90 15.14
N PRO A 478 -7.63 -25.20 15.91
CA PRO A 478 -6.29 -25.32 15.35
C PRO A 478 -6.23 -26.52 14.42
N ARG A 479 -5.64 -26.30 13.24
CA ARG A 479 -5.35 -27.38 12.29
C ARG A 479 -4.27 -28.28 12.89
N PRO A 480 -4.42 -29.62 12.88
CA PRO A 480 -3.33 -30.51 13.24
C PRO A 480 -2.10 -30.21 12.39
N LEU A 481 -0.96 -29.93 13.02
CA LEU A 481 0.29 -29.78 12.30
C LEU A 481 0.55 -31.05 11.47
N PRO A 482 0.92 -30.94 10.19
CA PRO A 482 1.34 -32.10 9.41
C PRO A 482 2.47 -32.79 10.17
N ARG A 483 2.34 -34.09 10.42
CA ARG A 483 3.43 -34.88 11.03
C ARG A 483 4.65 -34.75 10.11
N PRO A 484 5.86 -34.50 10.64
CA PRO A 484 7.05 -34.55 9.83
C PRO A 484 7.09 -35.89 9.12
N THR A 485 7.04 -35.87 7.80
CA THR A 485 7.30 -37.07 6.99
C THR A 485 8.69 -37.55 7.40
N ALA A 486 8.75 -38.69 8.09
CA ALA A 486 10.01 -39.36 8.37
C ALA A 486 10.73 -39.52 7.02
N GLN A 487 11.87 -38.89 6.88
CA GLN A 487 12.77 -39.19 5.79
C GLN A 487 13.07 -40.68 5.88
N LEU A 488 12.52 -41.45 4.95
CA LEU A 488 12.97 -42.80 4.72
C LEU A 488 14.43 -42.70 4.23
N SER A 489 15.31 -43.14 5.10
CA SER A 489 16.74 -43.33 4.87
C SER A 489 17.03 -44.29 3.72
#